data_4d2e435aeb37b65f8b1b1be65bce49bb
#
_entry.id   4d2e435aeb37b65f8b1b1be65bce49bb
#
_cell.length_a   1.000
_cell.length_b   1.000
_cell.length_c   1.000
_cell.angle_alpha   90.00
_cell.angle_beta   90.00
_cell.angle_gamma   90.00
#
_symmetry.space_group_name_H-M   'P 1'
#
loop_
_entity.id
_entity.type
_entity.pdbx_description
1 polymer ?
#
loop_
_entity_poly.entity_id
_entity_poly.type
_entity_poly.pdbx_seq_one_letter_code
_entity_poly.pdbx_strand_id
1 'polypeptide(L)'
;LLVLVFGFYFIGEHGVLNWLLLYCKDQFGMDSNQASIYLSMFSGTMMIGRLVMAPLVQKWGPSRSIQIFGGIGTVLYAVGIFCGKPTLMLVGISGLFVSILYPTLLLFVQQYYPSSIASTATGTIISIATIFDIAFNLLFGKIIDQMGYHLGFMILPVSMIIFYLIVNFLIKKYKPLRKL
;
A
#
# COMPACT_ATOMS: atom_id res chain seq x y z
N LEU A 1 -14.94 7.34 -3.77
CA LEU A 1 -14.30 6.03 -3.90
C LEU A 1 -12.79 6.15 -4.14
N LEU A 2 -12.31 6.99 -5.06
CA LEU A 2 -10.86 7.15 -5.31
C LEU A 2 -10.10 7.62 -4.06
N VAL A 3 -10.67 8.52 -3.26
CA VAL A 3 -10.10 8.91 -1.95
C VAL A 3 -9.94 7.70 -1.03
N LEU A 4 -10.92 6.80 -0.98
CA LEU A 4 -10.83 5.58 -0.17
C LEU A 4 -9.75 4.63 -0.70
N VAL A 5 -9.59 4.52 -2.03
CA VAL A 5 -8.50 3.72 -2.63
C VAL A 5 -7.14 4.21 -2.12
N PHE A 6 -6.87 5.51 -2.23
CA PHE A 6 -5.60 6.07 -1.74
C PHE A 6 -5.48 6.01 -0.23
N GLY A 7 -6.56 6.29 0.53
CA GLY A 7 -6.54 6.25 1.99
C GLY A 7 -6.18 4.86 2.52
N PHE A 8 -6.86 3.81 2.06
CA PHE A 8 -6.55 2.44 2.47
C PHE A 8 -5.17 1.96 2.00
N TYR A 9 -4.74 2.39 0.82
CA TYR A 9 -3.40 2.12 0.33
C TYR A 9 -2.33 2.78 1.23
N PHE A 10 -2.49 4.06 1.57
CA PHE A 10 -1.55 4.78 2.43
C PHE A 10 -1.47 4.19 3.84
N ILE A 11 -2.62 3.83 4.44
CA ILE A 11 -2.65 3.14 5.74
C ILE A 11 -1.80 1.87 5.68
N GLY A 12 -1.93 1.06 4.62
CA GLY A 12 -1.15 -0.16 4.47
C GLY A 12 0.34 0.09 4.25
N GLU A 13 0.71 0.97 3.33
CA GLU A 13 2.11 1.26 3.00
C GLU A 13 2.83 2.00 4.13
N HIS A 14 2.29 3.15 4.56
CA HIS A 14 2.90 3.97 5.61
C HIS A 14 2.83 3.29 6.97
N GLY A 15 1.79 2.49 7.22
CA GLY A 15 1.69 1.70 8.44
C GLY A 15 2.86 0.75 8.62
N VAL A 16 3.28 0.03 7.56
CA VAL A 16 4.50 -0.80 7.62
C VAL A 16 5.75 0.06 7.74
N LEU A 17 5.89 1.11 6.95
CA LEU A 17 7.06 1.98 6.98
C LEU A 17 7.29 2.60 8.38
N ASN A 18 6.23 2.98 9.07
CA ASN A 18 6.31 3.67 10.35
C ASN A 18 6.38 2.71 11.56
N TRP A 19 5.74 1.54 11.48
CA TRP A 19 5.49 0.71 12.65
C TRP A 19 6.07 -0.70 12.61
N LEU A 20 6.57 -1.19 11.45
CA LEU A 20 7.09 -2.56 11.32
C LEU A 20 8.23 -2.85 12.28
N LEU A 21 9.14 -1.89 12.48
CA LEU A 21 10.27 -2.07 13.39
C LEU A 21 9.79 -2.29 14.83
N LEU A 22 8.86 -1.46 15.29
CA LEU A 22 8.29 -1.58 16.65
C LEU A 22 7.48 -2.87 16.79
N TYR A 23 6.70 -3.24 15.79
CA TYR A 23 5.97 -4.51 15.74
C TYR A 23 6.91 -5.71 15.89
N CYS A 24 8.02 -5.74 15.13
CA CYS A 24 9.00 -6.83 15.23
C CYS A 24 9.66 -6.92 16.61
N LYS A 25 9.96 -5.79 17.22
CA LYS A 25 10.58 -5.74 18.56
C LYS A 25 9.61 -6.22 19.64
N ASP A 26 8.41 -5.69 19.64
CA ASP A 26 7.43 -5.99 20.69
C ASP A 26 6.84 -7.40 20.54
N GLN A 27 6.37 -7.73 19.32
CA GLN A 27 5.66 -8.98 19.11
C GLN A 27 6.58 -10.22 19.04
N PHE A 28 7.82 -10.06 18.56
CA PHE A 28 8.72 -11.19 18.32
C PHE A 28 10.00 -11.14 19.15
N GLY A 29 10.15 -10.16 20.04
CA GLY A 29 11.34 -9.99 20.87
C GLY A 29 12.63 -9.75 20.08
N MET A 30 12.53 -9.19 18.87
CA MET A 30 13.69 -8.93 18.03
C MET A 30 14.48 -7.72 18.55
N ASP A 31 15.81 -7.78 18.47
CA ASP A 31 16.63 -6.60 18.67
C ASP A 31 16.46 -5.59 17.52
N SER A 32 16.97 -4.36 17.71
CA SER A 32 16.81 -3.29 16.72
C SER A 32 17.46 -3.62 15.37
N ASN A 33 18.58 -4.37 15.36
CA ASN A 33 19.27 -4.75 14.13
C ASN A 33 18.45 -5.77 13.34
N GLN A 34 17.95 -6.80 14.00
CA GLN A 34 17.08 -7.82 13.41
C GLN A 34 15.80 -7.20 12.84
N ALA A 35 15.12 -6.35 13.60
CA ALA A 35 13.89 -5.69 13.19
C ALA A 35 14.12 -4.75 12.00
N SER A 36 15.24 -4.01 11.97
CA SER A 36 15.55 -3.09 10.88
C SER A 36 15.85 -3.80 9.56
N ILE A 37 16.28 -5.07 9.57
CA ILE A 37 16.49 -5.85 8.34
C ILE A 37 15.18 -5.97 7.56
N TYR A 38 14.06 -6.27 8.23
CA TYR A 38 12.76 -6.41 7.56
C TYR A 38 12.26 -5.09 6.99
N LEU A 39 12.43 -3.97 7.71
CA LEU A 39 12.07 -2.64 7.23
C LEU A 39 12.96 -2.22 6.06
N SER A 40 14.27 -2.46 6.16
CA SER A 40 15.23 -2.18 5.08
C SER A 40 14.95 -3.03 3.84
N MET A 41 14.55 -4.29 4.03
CA MET A 41 14.16 -5.17 2.94
C MET A 41 12.90 -4.64 2.24
N PHE A 42 11.86 -4.23 2.98
CA PHE A 42 10.65 -3.63 2.41
C PHE A 42 10.99 -2.38 1.60
N SER A 43 11.74 -1.44 2.19
CA SER A 43 12.13 -0.19 1.54
C SER A 43 13.07 -0.41 0.34
N GLY A 44 14.02 -1.34 0.45
CA GLY A 44 14.95 -1.69 -0.62
C GLY A 44 14.26 -2.36 -1.80
N THR A 45 13.35 -3.30 -1.53
CA THR A 45 12.54 -3.93 -2.58
C THR A 45 11.60 -2.94 -3.24
N MET A 46 11.07 -1.94 -2.50
CA MET A 46 10.30 -0.84 -3.08
C MET A 46 11.13 -0.02 -4.07
N MET A 47 12.38 0.29 -3.75
CA MET A 47 13.28 1.01 -4.67
C MET A 47 13.53 0.20 -5.95
N ILE A 48 13.85 -1.08 -5.82
CA ILE A 48 14.07 -1.99 -6.95
C ILE A 48 12.79 -2.14 -7.79
N GLY A 49 11.64 -2.31 -7.13
CA GLY A 49 10.36 -2.49 -7.79
C GLY A 49 9.98 -1.33 -8.71
N ARG A 50 10.21 -0.09 -8.27
CA ARG A 50 9.97 1.09 -9.10
C ARG A 50 10.79 1.10 -10.39
N LEU A 51 12.05 0.66 -10.32
CA LEU A 51 12.94 0.60 -11.48
C LEU A 51 12.55 -0.54 -12.43
N VAL A 52 12.30 -1.72 -11.90
CA VAL A 52 12.08 -2.94 -12.71
C VAL A 52 10.66 -3.00 -13.29
N MET A 53 9.66 -2.54 -12.53
CA MET A 53 8.25 -2.71 -12.94
C MET A 53 7.67 -1.53 -13.72
N ALA A 54 8.32 -0.36 -13.71
CA ALA A 54 7.84 0.80 -14.46
C ALA A 54 7.65 0.53 -15.97
N PRO A 55 8.57 -0.15 -16.69
CA PRO A 55 8.36 -0.51 -18.09
C PRO A 55 7.15 -1.44 -18.32
N LEU A 56 6.85 -2.33 -17.36
CA LEU A 56 5.69 -3.21 -17.43
C LEU A 56 4.38 -2.44 -17.28
N VAL A 57 4.35 -1.41 -16.43
CA VAL A 57 3.18 -0.52 -16.29
C VAL A 57 2.91 0.21 -17.59
N GLN A 58 3.96 0.71 -18.26
CA GLN A 58 3.81 1.35 -19.56
C GLN A 58 3.25 0.40 -20.64
N LYS A 59 3.69 -0.88 -20.62
CA LYS A 59 3.25 -1.88 -21.58
C LYS A 59 1.83 -2.39 -21.31
N TRP A 60 1.45 -2.58 -20.05
CA TRP A 60 0.16 -3.21 -19.69
C TRP A 60 -0.94 -2.19 -19.39
N GLY A 61 -0.56 -0.96 -19.14
CA GLY A 61 -1.44 0.12 -18.71
C GLY A 61 -1.78 0.06 -17.21
N PRO A 62 -2.27 1.19 -16.65
CA PRO A 62 -2.45 1.34 -15.21
C PRO A 62 -3.41 0.31 -14.59
N SER A 63 -4.58 0.11 -15.20
CA SER A 63 -5.61 -0.77 -14.62
C SER A 63 -5.13 -2.21 -14.49
N ARG A 64 -4.50 -2.77 -15.53
CA ARG A 64 -3.99 -4.15 -15.50
C ARG A 64 -2.81 -4.29 -14.55
N SER A 65 -1.94 -3.30 -14.49
CA SER A 65 -0.79 -3.30 -13.59
C SER A 65 -1.22 -3.27 -12.12
N ILE A 66 -2.23 -2.46 -11.76
CA ILE A 66 -2.80 -2.43 -10.41
C ILE A 66 -3.40 -3.80 -10.06
N GLN A 67 -4.11 -4.43 -10.99
CA GLN A 67 -4.71 -5.74 -10.73
C GLN A 67 -3.66 -6.82 -10.46
N ILE A 68 -2.62 -6.89 -11.28
CA ILE A 68 -1.58 -7.93 -11.15
C ILE A 68 -0.67 -7.62 -9.96
N PHE A 69 -0.02 -6.47 -9.96
CA PHE A 69 0.95 -6.12 -8.91
C PHE A 69 0.27 -5.86 -7.57
N GLY A 70 -0.89 -5.20 -7.58
CA GLY A 70 -1.70 -5.00 -6.38
C GLY A 70 -2.18 -6.32 -5.78
N GLY A 71 -2.60 -7.28 -6.61
CA GLY A 71 -3.01 -8.60 -6.15
C GLY A 71 -1.86 -9.37 -5.51
N ILE A 72 -0.73 -9.51 -6.22
CA ILE A 72 0.45 -10.21 -5.70
C ILE A 72 0.98 -9.51 -4.44
N GLY A 73 1.12 -8.17 -4.48
CA GLY A 73 1.59 -7.37 -3.35
C GLY A 73 0.70 -7.53 -2.12
N THR A 74 -0.63 -7.42 -2.29
CA THR A 74 -1.59 -7.59 -1.18
C THR A 74 -1.55 -8.99 -0.58
N VAL A 75 -1.44 -10.04 -1.40
CA VAL A 75 -1.36 -11.42 -0.89
C VAL A 75 -0.07 -11.65 -0.09
N LEU A 76 1.09 -11.27 -0.64
CA LEU A 76 2.37 -11.42 0.06
C LEU A 76 2.39 -10.62 1.38
N TYR A 77 1.90 -9.39 1.33
CA TYR A 77 1.79 -8.52 2.48
C TYR A 77 0.87 -9.11 3.57
N ALA A 78 -0.31 -9.56 3.18
CA ALA A 78 -1.29 -10.13 4.11
C ALA A 78 -0.78 -11.43 4.73
N VAL A 79 -0.27 -12.37 3.93
CA VAL A 79 0.31 -13.62 4.42
C VAL A 79 1.51 -13.34 5.34
N GLY A 80 2.36 -12.38 4.95
CA GLY A 80 3.53 -11.99 5.74
C GLY A 80 3.20 -11.49 7.14
N ILE A 81 2.07 -10.79 7.30
CA ILE A 81 1.64 -10.28 8.62
C ILE A 81 0.77 -11.31 9.36
N PHE A 82 -0.24 -11.91 8.69
CA PHE A 82 -1.18 -12.81 9.34
C PHE A 82 -0.53 -14.10 9.89
N CYS A 83 0.46 -14.66 9.19
CA CYS A 83 1.16 -15.85 9.62
C CYS A 83 2.35 -15.57 10.57
N GLY A 84 2.66 -14.30 10.83
CA GLY A 84 3.63 -13.86 11.82
C GLY A 84 5.10 -14.11 11.46
N LYS A 85 5.94 -14.36 12.48
CA LYS A 85 7.41 -14.42 12.33
C LYS A 85 7.92 -15.29 11.18
N PRO A 86 7.42 -16.51 10.92
CA PRO A 86 7.94 -17.37 9.85
C PRO A 86 7.80 -16.79 8.45
N THR A 87 6.79 -15.97 8.24
CA THR A 87 6.44 -15.39 6.93
C THR A 87 6.74 -13.91 6.81
N LEU A 88 7.31 -13.30 7.85
CA LEU A 88 7.57 -11.85 7.90
C LEU A 88 8.46 -11.37 6.73
N MET A 89 9.32 -12.24 6.19
CA MET A 89 10.12 -11.96 5.00
C MET A 89 9.25 -11.64 3.77
N LEU A 90 8.03 -12.18 3.69
CA LEU A 90 7.09 -11.87 2.61
C LEU A 90 6.62 -10.42 2.65
N VAL A 91 6.57 -9.79 3.83
CA VAL A 91 6.32 -8.35 3.94
C VAL A 91 7.42 -7.58 3.24
N GLY A 92 8.68 -7.94 3.48
CA GLY A 92 9.82 -7.35 2.78
C GLY A 92 9.74 -7.50 1.27
N ILE A 93 9.42 -8.72 0.78
CA ILE A 93 9.29 -9.01 -0.66
C ILE A 93 8.07 -8.28 -1.26
N SER A 94 6.98 -8.11 -0.51
CA SER A 94 5.80 -7.42 -0.99
C SER A 94 6.07 -5.97 -1.42
N GLY A 95 7.07 -5.32 -0.82
CA GLY A 95 7.53 -3.98 -1.19
C GLY A 95 7.82 -3.85 -2.68
N LEU A 96 8.37 -4.91 -3.32
CA LEU A 96 8.63 -4.93 -4.75
C LEU A 96 7.37 -4.61 -5.58
N PHE A 97 6.23 -5.19 -5.21
CA PHE A 97 4.96 -5.06 -5.91
C PHE A 97 4.16 -3.84 -5.45
N VAL A 98 4.21 -3.52 -4.16
CA VAL A 98 3.52 -2.37 -3.57
C VAL A 98 4.10 -1.05 -4.10
N SER A 99 5.41 -1.00 -4.35
CA SER A 99 6.13 0.20 -4.77
C SER A 99 5.57 0.90 -6.01
N ILE A 100 5.08 0.10 -6.96
CA ILE A 100 4.59 0.62 -8.25
C ILE A 100 3.13 1.07 -8.17
N LEU A 101 2.43 0.75 -7.08
CA LEU A 101 0.99 1.06 -6.96
C LEU A 101 0.75 2.56 -6.90
N TYR A 102 1.51 3.31 -6.10
CA TYR A 102 1.34 4.75 -5.97
C TYR A 102 1.43 5.49 -7.32
N PRO A 103 2.54 5.41 -8.06
CA PRO A 103 2.63 6.09 -9.35
C PRO A 103 1.60 5.57 -10.38
N THR A 104 1.26 4.28 -10.31
CA THR A 104 0.24 3.71 -11.20
C THR A 104 -1.17 4.19 -10.85
N LEU A 105 -1.48 4.40 -9.58
CA LEU A 105 -2.74 4.99 -9.13
C LEU A 105 -2.89 6.44 -9.60
N LEU A 106 -1.80 7.22 -9.64
CA LEU A 106 -1.84 8.57 -10.22
C LEU A 106 -2.26 8.55 -11.69
N LEU A 107 -1.63 7.66 -12.48
CA LEU A 107 -1.99 7.47 -13.88
C LEU A 107 -3.44 6.96 -14.01
N PHE A 108 -3.85 6.05 -13.13
CA PHE A 108 -5.20 5.52 -13.10
C PHE A 108 -6.24 6.63 -12.88
N VAL A 109 -6.03 7.54 -11.91
CA VAL A 109 -6.92 8.70 -11.70
C VAL A 109 -7.01 9.55 -12.94
N GLN A 110 -5.88 9.85 -13.57
CA GLN A 110 -5.84 10.70 -14.78
C GLN A 110 -6.62 10.11 -15.95
N GLN A 111 -6.84 8.80 -16.01
CA GLN A 111 -7.66 8.17 -17.04
C GLN A 111 -9.16 8.44 -16.88
N TYR A 112 -9.63 8.83 -15.69
CA TYR A 112 -11.05 9.04 -15.38
C TYR A 112 -11.49 10.49 -15.39
N TYR A 113 -10.56 11.42 -15.55
CA TYR A 113 -10.88 12.86 -15.61
C TYR A 113 -10.43 13.48 -16.93
N PRO A 114 -11.18 14.48 -17.44
CA PRO A 114 -10.73 15.30 -18.57
C PRO A 114 -9.37 15.94 -18.28
N SER A 115 -8.54 16.13 -19.32
CA SER A 115 -7.18 16.68 -19.16
C SER A 115 -7.13 18.04 -18.46
N SER A 116 -8.15 18.86 -18.65
CA SER A 116 -8.26 20.19 -18.04
C SER A 116 -8.34 20.19 -16.53
N ILE A 117 -8.86 19.12 -15.92
CA ILE A 117 -9.06 19.03 -14.47
C ILE A 117 -8.33 17.84 -13.81
N ALA A 118 -7.71 16.97 -14.61
CA ALA A 118 -7.11 15.72 -14.14
C ALA A 118 -6.04 15.95 -13.03
N SER A 119 -5.19 16.96 -13.19
CA SER A 119 -4.15 17.29 -12.20
C SER A 119 -4.76 17.81 -10.90
N THR A 120 -5.74 18.70 -10.99
CA THR A 120 -6.45 19.24 -9.81
C THR A 120 -7.21 18.14 -9.08
N ALA A 121 -7.93 17.26 -9.82
CA ALA A 121 -8.63 16.13 -9.24
C ALA A 121 -7.67 15.18 -8.52
N THR A 122 -6.53 14.85 -9.14
CA THR A 122 -5.49 14.01 -8.54
C THR A 122 -4.96 14.64 -7.26
N GLY A 123 -4.58 15.91 -7.29
CA GLY A 123 -4.08 16.62 -6.10
C GLY A 123 -5.10 16.65 -4.96
N THR A 124 -6.36 16.95 -5.26
CA THR A 124 -7.44 16.96 -4.24
C THR A 124 -7.64 15.57 -3.63
N ILE A 125 -7.69 14.52 -4.45
CA ILE A 125 -7.86 13.14 -3.97
C ILE A 125 -6.72 12.75 -3.04
N ILE A 126 -5.47 13.02 -3.42
CA ILE A 126 -4.28 12.70 -2.61
C ILE A 126 -4.30 13.50 -1.31
N SER A 127 -4.58 14.80 -1.36
CA SER A 127 -4.60 15.66 -0.17
C SER A 127 -5.59 15.16 0.87
N ILE A 128 -6.81 14.81 0.45
CA ILE A 128 -7.83 14.26 1.36
C ILE A 128 -7.36 12.89 1.90
N ALA A 129 -6.84 12.01 1.03
CA ALA A 129 -6.35 10.69 1.46
C ALA A 129 -5.17 10.80 2.45
N THR A 130 -4.28 11.77 2.26
CA THR A 130 -3.18 12.05 3.18
C THR A 130 -3.66 12.51 4.55
N ILE A 131 -4.75 13.31 4.62
CA ILE A 131 -5.35 13.69 5.91
C ILE A 131 -5.85 12.44 6.67
N PHE A 132 -6.49 11.49 5.96
CA PHE A 132 -6.89 10.20 6.55
C PHE A 132 -5.69 9.40 7.05
N ASP A 133 -4.61 9.35 6.29
CA ASP A 133 -3.38 8.65 6.67
C ASP A 133 -2.73 9.27 7.91
N ILE A 134 -2.62 10.60 7.97
CA ILE A 134 -2.09 11.31 9.14
C ILE A 134 -2.97 11.03 10.37
N ALA A 135 -4.28 11.15 10.23
CA ALA A 135 -5.21 10.87 11.32
C ALA A 135 -5.09 9.41 11.79
N PHE A 136 -4.99 8.46 10.88
CA PHE A 136 -4.79 7.05 11.20
C PHE A 136 -3.48 6.85 11.96
N ASN A 137 -2.35 7.37 11.48
CA ASN A 137 -1.06 7.21 12.13
C ASN A 137 -1.02 7.83 13.55
N LEU A 138 -1.68 8.97 13.77
CA LEU A 138 -1.84 9.58 15.09
C LEU A 138 -2.66 8.70 16.04
N LEU A 139 -3.71 8.05 15.53
CA LEU A 139 -4.58 7.18 16.32
C LEU A 139 -3.99 5.78 16.49
N PHE A 140 -3.14 5.34 15.59
CA PHE A 140 -2.61 3.98 15.58
C PHE A 140 -1.81 3.64 16.83
N GLY A 141 -1.05 4.60 17.36
CA GLY A 141 -0.40 4.44 18.67
C GLY A 141 -1.40 4.10 19.78
N LYS A 142 -2.51 4.84 19.86
CA LYS A 142 -3.56 4.56 20.87
C LYS A 142 -4.25 3.21 20.65
N ILE A 143 -4.43 2.81 19.38
CA ILE A 143 -4.99 1.50 19.04
C ILE A 143 -4.05 0.38 19.54
N ILE A 144 -2.75 0.54 19.30
CA ILE A 144 -1.75 -0.41 19.78
C ILE A 144 -1.70 -0.45 21.30
N ASP A 145 -1.76 0.69 21.99
CA ASP A 145 -1.78 0.76 23.45
C ASP A 145 -2.98 0.02 24.06
N GLN A 146 -4.12 0.00 23.37
CA GLN A 146 -5.34 -0.67 23.86
C GLN A 146 -5.44 -2.14 23.43
N MET A 147 -5.05 -2.47 22.21
CA MET A 147 -5.26 -3.80 21.61
C MET A 147 -3.97 -4.64 21.53
N GLY A 148 -2.80 -4.03 21.79
CA GLY A 148 -1.48 -4.63 21.56
C GLY A 148 -1.05 -4.62 20.10
N TYR A 149 0.24 -4.83 19.87
CA TYR A 149 0.83 -4.85 18.53
C TYR A 149 0.25 -5.93 17.65
N HIS A 150 -0.06 -7.11 18.18
CA HIS A 150 -0.58 -8.23 17.41
C HIS A 150 -1.90 -7.87 16.69
N LEU A 151 -2.90 -7.44 17.44
CA LEU A 151 -4.22 -7.10 16.87
C LEU A 151 -4.19 -5.78 16.12
N GLY A 152 -3.51 -4.76 16.64
CA GLY A 152 -3.39 -3.47 15.98
C GLY A 152 -2.76 -3.60 14.60
N PHE A 153 -1.71 -4.40 14.46
CA PHE A 153 -1.00 -4.59 13.20
C PHE A 153 -1.82 -5.32 12.14
N MET A 154 -2.84 -6.11 12.53
CA MET A 154 -3.77 -6.78 11.61
C MET A 154 -4.63 -5.81 10.80
N ILE A 155 -4.77 -4.56 11.25
CA ILE A 155 -5.49 -3.51 10.51
C ILE A 155 -4.80 -3.20 9.17
N LEU A 156 -3.48 -3.29 9.12
CA LEU A 156 -2.70 -2.94 7.93
C LEU A 156 -2.97 -3.88 6.74
N PRO A 157 -2.90 -5.21 6.87
CA PRO A 157 -3.25 -6.11 5.76
C PRO A 157 -4.74 -6.04 5.40
N VAL A 158 -5.64 -5.80 6.38
CA VAL A 158 -7.05 -5.59 6.10
C VAL A 158 -7.25 -4.34 5.25
N SER A 159 -6.54 -3.24 5.54
CA SER A 159 -6.60 -2.03 4.72
C SER A 159 -6.12 -2.28 3.29
N MET A 160 -5.05 -3.04 3.08
CA MET A 160 -4.55 -3.41 1.74
C MET A 160 -5.54 -4.29 0.97
N ILE A 161 -6.23 -5.20 1.66
CA ILE A 161 -7.30 -6.01 1.05
C ILE A 161 -8.47 -5.13 0.63
N ILE A 162 -8.92 -4.21 1.49
CA ILE A 162 -10.00 -3.26 1.18
C ILE A 162 -9.61 -2.38 -0.01
N PHE A 163 -8.39 -1.83 0.00
CA PHE A 163 -7.83 -1.11 -1.14
C PHE A 163 -7.98 -1.91 -2.44
N TYR A 164 -7.50 -3.16 -2.43
CA TYR A 164 -7.51 -4.01 -3.61
C TYR A 164 -8.92 -4.33 -4.11
N LEU A 165 -9.86 -4.57 -3.20
CA LEU A 165 -11.26 -4.82 -3.54
C LEU A 165 -11.93 -3.57 -4.16
N ILE A 166 -11.73 -2.38 -3.56
CA ILE A 166 -12.34 -1.14 -4.06
C ILE A 166 -11.77 -0.77 -5.43
N VAL A 167 -10.45 -0.86 -5.63
CA VAL A 167 -9.84 -0.51 -6.92
C VAL A 167 -10.29 -1.47 -8.03
N ASN A 168 -10.41 -2.78 -7.76
CA ASN A 168 -10.94 -3.74 -8.72
C ASN A 168 -12.41 -3.50 -9.05
N PHE A 169 -13.21 -3.13 -8.05
CA PHE A 169 -14.60 -2.72 -8.28
C PHE A 169 -14.67 -1.51 -9.21
N LEU A 170 -13.82 -0.49 -9.01
CA LEU A 170 -13.76 0.69 -9.87
C LEU A 170 -13.35 0.33 -11.30
N ILE A 171 -12.31 -0.49 -11.46
CA ILE A 171 -11.84 -0.94 -12.78
C ILE A 171 -12.95 -1.68 -13.56
N LYS A 172 -13.73 -2.51 -12.87
CA LYS A 172 -14.82 -3.27 -13.50
C LYS A 172 -16.04 -2.40 -13.83
N LYS A 173 -16.37 -1.44 -12.96
CA LYS A 173 -17.60 -0.64 -13.07
C LYS A 173 -17.48 0.53 -14.04
N TYR A 174 -16.32 1.18 -14.07
CA TYR A 174 -16.11 2.42 -14.84
C TYR A 174 -15.11 2.21 -15.95
N LYS A 175 -15.47 2.67 -17.17
CA LYS A 175 -14.54 2.68 -18.29
C LYS A 175 -13.68 3.96 -18.26
N PRO A 176 -12.38 3.87 -18.50
CA PRO A 176 -11.53 5.05 -18.58
C PRO A 176 -11.94 5.94 -19.75
N LEU A 177 -11.87 7.25 -19.57
CA LEU A 177 -12.15 8.24 -20.61
C LEU A 177 -11.06 8.26 -21.68
N ARG A 178 -9.84 7.88 -21.31
CA ARG A 178 -8.68 7.82 -22.23
C ARG A 178 -7.74 6.67 -21.87
N LYS A 179 -7.07 6.17 -22.90
CA LYS A 179 -5.95 5.21 -22.73
C LYS A 179 -4.67 6.05 -22.59
N LEU A 180 -3.92 5.80 -21.51
CA LEU A 180 -2.57 6.35 -21.29
C LEU A 180 -1.54 5.30 -21.67
#